data_dede4d0a1a48ddc573660ede87694a89
#
_entry.id   dede4d0a1a48ddc573660ede87694a89
#
_cell.length_a   1.000
_cell.length_b   1.000
_cell.length_c   1.000
_cell.angle_alpha   90.00
_cell.angle_beta   90.00
_cell.angle_gamma   90.00
#
_symmetry.space_group_name_H-M   'P 1'
#
loop_
_entity.id
_entity.type
_entity.pdbx_description
1 polymer ?
#
loop_
_entity_poly.entity_id
_entity_poly.type
_entity_poly.pdbx_seq_one_letter_code
_entity_poly.pdbx_strand_id
1 'polypeptide(L)' 'MVSYVIPNLANACRILSLVTESDQGLSLSELEQRLAVPRTTAFRILQTLCQEQVLEKHGKRY' A
#
# COMPACT_ATOMS: atom_id res chain seq x y z
N MET A 1 2.07 12.48 -24.93
CA MET A 1 0.99 12.53 -23.94
C MET A 1 1.51 13.08 -22.62
N VAL A 2 0.81 14.02 -22.07
CA VAL A 2 1.17 14.56 -20.75
C VAL A 2 0.53 13.68 -19.69
N SER A 3 1.32 13.32 -18.69
CA SER A 3 0.84 12.52 -17.58
C SER A 3 0.77 13.38 -16.33
N TYR A 4 -0.36 13.36 -15.67
CA TYR A 4 -0.57 14.07 -14.41
C TYR A 4 -0.65 13.09 -13.24
N VAL A 5 0.16 12.04 -13.31
CA VAL A 5 0.17 11.01 -12.28
C VAL A 5 0.94 11.51 -11.06
N ILE A 6 0.33 11.32 -9.89
CA ILE A 6 1.00 11.56 -8.61
C ILE A 6 1.61 10.24 -8.19
N PRO A 7 2.95 10.11 -8.14
CA PRO A 7 3.59 8.81 -7.93
C PRO A 7 3.17 8.09 -6.65
N ASN A 8 3.09 8.81 -5.54
CA ASN A 8 2.72 8.16 -4.28
C ASN A 8 1.25 7.74 -4.24
N LEU A 9 0.40 8.46 -4.94
CA LEU A 9 -1.00 8.07 -5.06
C LEU A 9 -1.10 6.81 -5.92
N ALA A 10 -0.34 6.73 -6.99
CA ALA A 10 -0.29 5.53 -7.82
C ALA A 10 0.21 4.33 -7.01
N ASN A 11 1.22 4.53 -6.17
CA ASN A 11 1.71 3.48 -5.27
C ASN A 11 0.63 3.04 -4.28
N ALA A 12 -0.13 3.99 -3.74
CA ALA A 12 -1.24 3.67 -2.84
C ALA A 12 -2.29 2.81 -3.53
N CYS A 13 -2.61 3.13 -4.78
CA CYS A 13 -3.57 2.33 -5.55
C CYS A 13 -3.06 0.91 -5.78
N ARG A 14 -1.77 0.74 -6.06
CA ARG A 14 -1.19 -0.59 -6.22
C ARG A 14 -1.23 -1.38 -4.91
N ILE A 15 -0.95 -0.72 -3.80
CA ILE A 15 -1.04 -1.35 -2.48
C ILE A 15 -2.46 -1.82 -2.23
N LEU A 16 -3.44 -0.97 -2.48
CA LEU A 16 -4.85 -1.33 -2.29
C LEU A 16 -5.24 -2.54 -3.14
N SER A 17 -4.80 -2.57 -4.39
CA SER A 17 -5.09 -3.69 -5.28
C SER A 17 -4.52 -5.00 -4.75
N LEU A 18 -3.27 -4.97 -4.29
CA LEU A 18 -2.61 -6.16 -3.77
C LEU A 18 -3.29 -6.65 -2.50
N VAL A 19 -3.63 -5.73 -1.60
CA VAL A 19 -4.27 -6.09 -0.33
C VAL A 19 -5.67 -6.68 -0.57
N THR A 20 -6.44 -6.07 -1.49
CA THR A 20 -7.79 -6.57 -1.80
C THR A 20 -7.76 -7.93 -2.45
N GLU A 21 -6.74 -8.24 -3.21
CA GLU A 21 -6.61 -9.54 -3.87
C GLU A 21 -6.13 -10.63 -2.92
N SER A 22 -5.65 -10.27 -1.76
CA SER A 22 -5.13 -11.23 -0.79
C SER A 22 -6.22 -11.63 0.20
N ASP A 23 -6.45 -12.93 0.36
CA ASP A 23 -7.44 -13.45 1.29
C ASP A 23 -7.05 -13.22 2.74
N GLN A 24 -5.75 -13.21 3.03
CA GLN A 24 -5.24 -13.13 4.39
C GLN A 24 -4.56 -11.81 4.70
N GLY A 25 -4.62 -10.87 3.78
CA GLY A 25 -3.92 -9.62 3.91
C GLY A 25 -2.43 -9.76 3.60
N LEU A 26 -1.72 -8.67 3.68
CA LEU A 26 -0.29 -8.64 3.37
C LEU A 26 0.46 -7.87 4.45
N SER A 27 1.66 -8.33 4.77
CA SER A 27 2.54 -7.63 5.68
C SER A 27 3.30 -6.54 4.92
N LEU A 28 3.91 -5.62 5.67
CA LEU A 28 4.74 -4.58 5.08
C LEU A 28 5.89 -5.18 4.26
N SER A 29 6.51 -6.25 4.76
CA SER A 29 7.60 -6.91 4.06
C SER A 29 7.14 -7.51 2.74
N GLU A 30 5.97 -8.13 2.73
CA GLU A 30 5.41 -8.70 1.52
C GLU A 30 5.10 -7.62 0.48
N LEU A 31 4.56 -6.49 0.94
CA LEU A 31 4.27 -5.38 0.05
C LEU A 31 5.55 -4.77 -0.53
N GLU A 32 6.57 -4.65 0.32
CA GLU A 32 7.87 -4.12 -0.12
C GLU A 32 8.47 -4.98 -1.22
N GLN A 33 8.34 -6.31 -1.09
CA GLN A 33 8.88 -7.23 -2.09
C GLN A 33 8.11 -7.17 -3.42
N ARG A 34 6.81 -6.98 -3.35
CA ARG A 34 5.96 -6.96 -4.55
C ARG A 34 5.98 -5.63 -5.27
N LEU A 35 6.24 -4.57 -4.53
CA LEU A 35 6.29 -3.22 -5.09
C LEU A 35 7.72 -2.73 -5.00
N ALA A 36 8.23 -2.15 -6.05
CA ALA A 36 9.59 -1.63 -6.05
C ALA A 36 9.61 -0.24 -5.38
N VAL A 37 9.14 -0.16 -4.14
CA VAL A 37 9.13 1.09 -3.38
C VAL A 37 9.91 0.93 -2.08
N PRO A 38 10.55 1.99 -1.59
CA PRO A 38 11.24 1.92 -0.30
C PRO A 38 10.30 1.57 0.83
N ARG A 39 10.81 0.85 1.82
CA ARG A 39 10.02 0.42 2.97
C ARG A 39 9.37 1.60 3.68
N THR A 40 10.10 2.69 3.85
CA THR A 40 9.58 3.89 4.51
C THR A 40 8.38 4.46 3.75
N THR A 41 8.48 4.51 2.42
CA THR A 41 7.39 5.01 1.58
C THR A 41 6.17 4.12 1.71
N ALA A 42 6.35 2.80 1.62
CA ALA A 42 5.25 1.85 1.77
C ALA A 42 4.59 1.99 3.14
N PHE A 43 5.38 2.10 4.20
CA PHE A 43 4.86 2.25 5.56
C PHE A 43 4.02 3.52 5.70
N ARG A 44 4.52 4.64 5.18
CA ARG A 44 3.81 5.91 5.26
C ARG A 44 2.49 5.87 4.49
N ILE A 45 2.48 5.22 3.34
CA ILE A 45 1.25 5.06 2.56
C ILE A 45 0.25 4.21 3.34
N LEU A 46 0.70 3.09 3.91
CA LEU A 46 -0.17 2.21 4.68
C LEU A 46 -0.76 2.92 5.90
N GLN A 47 0.07 3.69 6.60
CA GLN A 47 -0.40 4.46 7.74
C GLN A 47 -1.46 5.48 7.33
N THR A 48 -1.25 6.14 6.20
CA THR A 48 -2.21 7.12 5.67
C THR A 48 -3.53 6.44 5.30
N LEU A 49 -3.45 5.30 4.62
CA LEU A 49 -4.65 4.58 4.23
C LEU A 49 -5.45 4.08 5.44
N CYS A 50 -4.76 3.67 6.49
CA CYS A 50 -5.42 3.26 7.72
C CYS A 50 -6.05 4.46 8.43
N GLN A 51 -5.35 5.60 8.47
CA GLN A 51 -5.87 6.82 9.07
C GLN A 51 -7.13 7.30 8.35
N GLU A 52 -7.16 7.16 7.03
CA GLU A 52 -8.32 7.55 6.23
C GLU A 52 -9.40 6.48 6.20
N GLN A 53 -9.21 5.40 6.96
CA GLN A 53 -10.18 4.31 7.09
C GLN A 53 -10.42 3.56 5.77
N VAL A 54 -9.46 3.60 4.88
CA VAL A 54 -9.50 2.84 3.62
C VAL A 54 -9.00 1.42 3.84
N LEU A 55 -8.03 1.25 4.73
CA LEU A 55 -7.49 -0.05 5.11
C LEU A 55 -7.61 -0.27 6.61
N GLU A 56 -7.64 -1.54 6.98
CA GLU A 56 -7.55 -1.94 8.38
C GLU A 56 -6.28 -2.74 8.59
N LYS A 57 -5.70 -2.59 9.76
CA LYS A 57 -4.52 -3.34 10.16
C LYS A 57 -4.91 -4.35 11.21
N HIS A 58 -4.56 -5.62 10.98
CA HIS A 58 -4.82 -6.70 11.92
C HIS A 58 -3.48 -7.34 12.29
N GLY A 59 -2.96 -7.01 13.47
CA GLY A 59 -1.62 -7.41 13.85
C GLY A 59 -0.60 -6.74 12.96
N LYS A 60 0.17 -7.53 12.21
CA LYS A 60 1.18 -7.02 11.30
C LYS A 60 0.76 -7.11 9.83
N ARG A 61 -0.51 -7.35 9.57
CA ARG A 61 -1.04 -7.51 8.22
C ARG A 61 -2.09 -6.46 7.92
N TYR A 62 -2.19 -6.13 6.66
CA TYR A 62 -3.14 -5.13 6.17
C TYR A 62 -4.15 -5.75 5.22
#